data_fa9bd00d1f1eb59a56812a321053f42a
#
_entry.id   fa9bd00d1f1eb59a56812a321053f42a
#
_cell.length_a   1.000
_cell.length_b   1.000
_cell.length_c   1.000
_cell.angle_alpha   90.00
_cell.angle_beta   90.00
_cell.angle_gamma   90.00
#
_symmetry.space_group_name_H-M   'P 1'
#
loop_
_entity.id
_entity.type
_entity.pdbx_description
1 polymer ?
#
loop_
_entity_poly.entity_id
_entity_poly.type
_entity_poly.pdbx_seq_one_letter_code
_entity_poly.pdbx_strand_id
1 'polypeptide(L)'
;MKRATTAPQIEALLPVTLQPGNLLYAPGVRAGRWVFATGHKGADHFGGSMAAEVVDASAPRHGVPRHKKEAQRLFENLARVLEAGGTDRSNVVRLDQYYSAAHVVDPYHEVRREFFAGHIPPSTSNLHQKFLLAGQAMEVQLIAAVPGEGFRPVQHRPASLPVHATSGYSPVLTCGDYVFVAGQTSEALVTREGPLDPQARMPAGHLWKGTPIKLETDFVIERKLKPALETLGNTLAEVVKAQVYLRDIEDVPAFNEVWAKHFPGMPPATTLITTSTPGFICEAGRIEINTISLRRGSATKKQLIDAGVPMPYAGQVQAILAGDLLFLSGLMAVDEHGALAAEARIDPRRPYFGDAAQLQTDYILTQAERLCSKAGTSLANVVRAQQFHTDLAGFNGAWQAWQQHLPGQHLPFSAIEVPALGVPGAAIMLDLWIYVP
;
A
#
# COMPACT_ATOMS: atom_id res chain seq x y z
N MET A 1 0.54 46.25 1.66
CA MET A 1 0.32 44.99 0.95
C MET A 1 0.82 43.84 1.85
N LYS A 2 -0.09 43.08 2.47
CA LYS A 2 0.28 41.83 3.19
C LYS A 2 0.69 40.81 2.11
N ARG A 3 1.95 40.33 2.17
CA ARG A 3 2.37 39.16 1.39
C ARG A 3 1.42 38.01 1.78
N ALA A 4 0.67 37.50 0.81
CA ALA A 4 -0.02 36.23 0.98
C ALA A 4 1.10 35.19 1.27
N THR A 5 1.15 34.68 2.49
CA THR A 5 1.92 33.50 2.82
C THR A 5 1.30 32.35 2.03
N THR A 6 1.95 31.92 0.95
CA THR A 6 1.62 30.68 0.29
C THR A 6 1.65 29.57 1.35
N ALA A 7 0.56 28.84 1.51
CA ALA A 7 0.52 27.68 2.41
C ALA A 7 1.69 26.73 2.07
N PRO A 8 2.30 26.07 3.06
CA PRO A 8 3.37 25.13 2.80
C PRO A 8 2.88 24.06 1.82
N GLN A 9 3.72 23.69 0.85
CA GLN A 9 3.36 22.70 -0.17
C GLN A 9 3.17 21.31 0.45
N ILE A 10 3.83 21.06 1.59
CA ILE A 10 3.72 19.82 2.37
C ILE A 10 3.53 20.20 3.84
N GLU A 11 2.56 19.56 4.49
CA GLU A 11 2.21 19.79 5.89
C GLU A 11 1.88 18.47 6.59
N ALA A 12 2.56 18.20 7.72
CA ALA A 12 2.20 17.11 8.61
C ALA A 12 0.90 17.47 9.36
N LEU A 13 -0.12 16.64 9.25
CA LEU A 13 -1.41 16.82 9.89
C LEU A 13 -1.46 16.10 11.23
N LEU A 14 -1.87 16.82 12.29
CA LEU A 14 -2.03 16.29 13.65
C LEU A 14 -0.80 15.51 14.16
N PRO A 15 0.44 16.03 13.97
CA PRO A 15 1.65 15.31 14.34
C PRO A 15 1.68 14.97 15.83
N VAL A 16 2.14 13.77 16.16
CA VAL A 16 2.22 13.27 17.53
C VAL A 16 3.56 12.61 17.81
N THR A 17 3.99 12.65 19.08
CA THR A 17 5.13 11.87 19.57
C THR A 17 4.61 10.68 20.37
N LEU A 18 4.82 9.47 19.84
CA LEU A 18 4.35 8.24 20.46
C LEU A 18 5.34 7.73 21.50
N GLN A 19 4.84 7.40 22.69
CA GLN A 19 5.63 6.84 23.78
C GLN A 19 5.51 5.31 23.83
N PRO A 20 6.50 4.59 24.36
CA PRO A 20 7.72 5.08 25.03
C PRO A 20 8.90 5.42 24.11
N GLY A 21 8.85 5.14 22.83
CA GLY A 21 10.00 5.22 21.92
C GLY A 21 10.25 6.60 21.30
N ASN A 22 9.57 7.67 21.71
CA ASN A 22 9.64 8.99 21.08
C ASN A 22 9.48 8.94 19.54
N LEU A 23 8.55 8.10 19.06
CA LEU A 23 8.30 7.97 17.62
C LEU A 23 7.57 9.21 17.10
N LEU A 24 8.19 9.92 16.19
CA LEU A 24 7.60 11.12 15.58
C LEU A 24 6.69 10.68 14.43
N TYR A 25 5.39 10.64 14.68
CA TYR A 25 4.39 10.14 13.74
C TYR A 25 3.51 11.25 13.19
N ALA A 26 3.34 11.27 11.86
CA ALA A 26 2.36 12.10 11.17
C ALA A 26 1.14 11.23 10.80
N PRO A 27 0.00 11.32 11.49
CA PRO A 27 -1.23 10.62 11.14
C PRO A 27 -1.71 10.94 9.73
N GLY A 28 -1.45 12.14 9.25
CA GLY A 28 -1.68 12.55 7.89
C GLY A 28 -0.62 13.50 7.37
N VAL A 29 -0.55 13.59 6.05
CA VAL A 29 0.25 14.59 5.33
C VAL A 29 -0.63 15.20 4.24
N ARG A 30 -0.71 16.53 4.23
CA ARG A 30 -1.23 17.27 3.09
C ARG A 30 -0.07 17.66 2.18
N ALA A 31 -0.17 17.30 0.90
CA ALA A 31 0.83 17.64 -0.10
C ALA A 31 0.12 18.12 -1.38
N GLY A 32 0.27 19.38 -1.72
CA GLY A 32 -0.48 20.00 -2.80
C GLY A 32 -2.00 19.82 -2.66
N ARG A 33 -2.58 19.07 -3.58
CA ARG A 33 -4.02 18.73 -3.59
C ARG A 33 -4.35 17.34 -3.03
N TRP A 34 -3.41 16.74 -2.32
CA TRP A 34 -3.58 15.41 -1.74
C TRP A 34 -3.53 15.43 -0.22
N VAL A 35 -4.28 14.53 0.38
CA VAL A 35 -4.17 14.15 1.79
C VAL A 35 -3.88 12.66 1.84
N PHE A 36 -2.79 12.30 2.50
CA PHE A 36 -2.38 10.94 2.76
C PHE A 36 -2.56 10.65 4.24
N ALA A 37 -3.23 9.57 4.58
CA ALA A 37 -3.33 9.07 5.95
C ALA A 37 -2.76 7.65 5.98
N THR A 38 -1.71 7.43 6.77
CA THR A 38 -0.91 6.19 6.75
C THR A 38 -0.86 5.58 8.14
N GLY A 39 -1.02 4.24 8.24
CA GLY A 39 -0.83 3.49 9.48
C GLY A 39 -1.94 3.68 10.52
N HIS A 40 -3.19 3.91 10.12
CA HIS A 40 -4.31 4.14 11.03
C HIS A 40 -4.85 2.86 11.65
N LYS A 41 -5.17 2.92 12.93
CA LYS A 41 -5.61 1.84 13.80
C LYS A 41 -6.61 2.35 14.84
N GLY A 42 -7.27 1.45 15.54
CA GLY A 42 -8.20 1.78 16.64
C GLY A 42 -7.48 2.23 17.94
N ALA A 43 -6.58 3.20 17.82
CA ALA A 43 -5.74 3.67 18.91
C ALA A 43 -6.20 5.02 19.45
N ASP A 44 -5.87 5.30 20.73
CA ASP A 44 -6.02 6.62 21.31
C ASP A 44 -4.99 7.59 20.73
N HIS A 45 -5.42 8.84 20.50
CA HIS A 45 -4.55 9.92 20.05
C HIS A 45 -3.58 9.53 18.92
N PHE A 46 -4.10 8.75 17.93
CA PHE A 46 -3.36 8.26 16.74
C PHE A 46 -2.27 7.22 16.99
N GLY A 47 -2.06 6.73 18.17
CA GLY A 47 -1.11 5.65 18.38
C GLY A 47 -0.41 5.73 19.74
N GLY A 48 0.40 4.77 20.08
CA GLY A 48 0.99 4.58 21.39
C GLY A 48 0.32 3.42 22.11
N SER A 49 -1.00 3.34 22.13
CA SER A 49 -1.76 2.19 22.62
C SER A 49 -3.09 2.06 21.89
N MET A 50 -3.66 0.87 21.89
CA MET A 50 -5.05 0.67 21.47
C MET A 50 -5.98 1.40 22.44
N ALA A 51 -7.08 1.94 21.90
CA ALA A 51 -8.07 2.64 22.70
C ALA A 51 -8.69 1.72 23.77
N ALA A 52 -8.90 2.24 24.97
CA ALA A 52 -9.36 1.45 26.12
C ALA A 52 -10.68 0.71 25.84
N GLU A 53 -11.63 1.38 25.19
CA GLU A 53 -12.93 0.80 24.84
C GLU A 53 -12.84 -0.34 23.82
N VAL A 54 -11.72 -0.43 23.08
CA VAL A 54 -11.44 -1.49 22.11
C VAL A 54 -10.90 -2.74 22.80
N VAL A 55 -10.02 -2.57 23.79
CA VAL A 55 -9.27 -3.67 24.40
C VAL A 55 -9.73 -4.04 25.81
N ASP A 56 -10.78 -3.40 26.32
CA ASP A 56 -11.30 -3.67 27.67
C ASP A 56 -11.74 -5.13 27.79
N ALA A 57 -10.95 -5.91 28.54
CA ALA A 57 -11.19 -7.31 28.81
C ALA A 57 -12.33 -7.56 29.81
N SER A 58 -12.73 -6.53 30.56
CA SER A 58 -13.84 -6.59 31.54
C SER A 58 -15.21 -6.42 30.87
N ALA A 59 -15.24 -5.93 29.63
CA ALA A 59 -16.49 -5.74 28.91
C ALA A 59 -17.19 -7.08 28.65
N PRO A 60 -18.51 -7.17 28.84
CA PRO A 60 -19.27 -8.35 28.54
C PRO A 60 -19.09 -8.79 27.08
N ARG A 61 -19.13 -10.11 26.83
CA ARG A 61 -19.04 -10.66 25.46
C ARG A 61 -20.35 -10.49 24.66
N HIS A 62 -21.14 -9.48 24.99
CA HIS A 62 -22.37 -9.10 24.25
C HIS A 62 -22.32 -7.60 23.95
N GLY A 63 -23.19 -7.15 23.05
CA GLY A 63 -23.20 -5.75 22.58
C GLY A 63 -22.35 -5.57 21.32
N VAL A 64 -21.68 -4.43 21.19
CA VAL A 64 -20.88 -4.12 20.00
C VAL A 64 -19.60 -4.97 19.97
N PRO A 65 -19.38 -5.78 18.90
CA PRO A 65 -18.15 -6.59 18.80
C PRO A 65 -16.88 -5.76 18.88
N ARG A 66 -15.82 -6.32 19.48
CA ARG A 66 -14.52 -5.65 19.61
C ARG A 66 -14.01 -5.07 18.29
N HIS A 67 -14.01 -5.85 17.21
CA HIS A 67 -13.49 -5.41 15.92
C HIS A 67 -14.34 -4.31 15.28
N LYS A 68 -15.65 -4.26 15.60
CA LYS A 68 -16.50 -3.13 15.20
C LYS A 68 -16.13 -1.85 15.96
N LYS A 69 -15.86 -1.93 17.28
CA LYS A 69 -15.36 -0.81 18.08
C LYS A 69 -13.99 -0.31 17.57
N GLU A 70 -13.10 -1.24 17.23
CA GLU A 70 -11.79 -0.92 16.66
C GLU A 70 -11.93 -0.16 15.34
N ALA A 71 -12.79 -0.65 14.44
CA ALA A 71 -13.11 0.03 13.18
C ALA A 71 -13.73 1.41 13.40
N GLN A 72 -14.66 1.56 14.34
CA GLN A 72 -15.27 2.86 14.67
C GLN A 72 -14.22 3.87 15.11
N ARG A 73 -13.35 3.51 16.07
CA ARG A 73 -12.26 4.38 16.54
C ARG A 73 -11.28 4.73 15.41
N LEU A 74 -10.96 3.75 14.56
CA LEU A 74 -10.09 3.95 13.41
C LEU A 74 -10.68 4.99 12.43
N PHE A 75 -11.96 4.87 12.09
CA PHE A 75 -12.62 5.83 11.19
C PHE A 75 -12.84 7.20 11.80
N GLU A 76 -13.04 7.32 13.12
CA GLU A 76 -13.03 8.59 13.84
C GLU A 76 -11.67 9.29 13.69
N ASN A 77 -10.56 8.54 13.86
CA ASN A 77 -9.22 9.08 13.67
C ASN A 77 -9.00 9.53 12.21
N LEU A 78 -9.43 8.74 11.23
CA LEU A 78 -9.34 9.11 9.82
C LEU A 78 -10.18 10.35 9.49
N ALA A 79 -11.38 10.49 10.05
CA ALA A 79 -12.22 11.68 9.86
C ALA A 79 -11.50 12.96 10.34
N ARG A 80 -10.83 12.91 11.50
CA ARG A 80 -10.05 14.04 12.03
C ARG A 80 -8.89 14.44 11.11
N VAL A 81 -8.20 13.45 10.51
CA VAL A 81 -7.12 13.71 9.55
C VAL A 81 -7.67 14.34 8.28
N LEU A 82 -8.78 13.84 7.75
CA LEU A 82 -9.43 14.41 6.57
C LEU A 82 -9.85 15.87 6.81
N GLU A 83 -10.48 16.15 7.95
CA GLU A 83 -10.88 17.51 8.35
C GLU A 83 -9.66 18.43 8.45
N ALA A 84 -8.60 18.02 9.17
CA ALA A 84 -7.35 18.78 9.29
C ALA A 84 -6.70 19.04 7.92
N GLY A 85 -6.83 18.11 6.98
CA GLY A 85 -6.33 18.24 5.61
C GLY A 85 -7.21 19.10 4.69
N GLY A 86 -8.36 19.59 5.18
CA GLY A 86 -9.29 20.41 4.40
C GLY A 86 -10.10 19.62 3.38
N THR A 87 -10.43 18.36 3.70
CA THR A 87 -11.22 17.46 2.86
C THR A 87 -12.16 16.60 3.71
N ASP A 88 -12.87 15.67 3.10
CA ASP A 88 -13.79 14.78 3.77
C ASP A 88 -13.84 13.38 3.11
N ARG A 89 -14.64 12.49 3.70
CA ARG A 89 -14.80 11.10 3.25
C ARG A 89 -15.29 10.96 1.81
N SER A 90 -16.02 11.94 1.26
CA SER A 90 -16.52 11.89 -0.13
C SER A 90 -15.42 12.14 -1.16
N ASN A 91 -14.27 12.62 -0.72
CA ASN A 91 -13.11 12.91 -1.55
C ASN A 91 -12.01 11.85 -1.46
N VAL A 92 -12.24 10.76 -0.75
CA VAL A 92 -11.28 9.64 -0.68
C VAL A 92 -11.24 8.92 -2.03
N VAL A 93 -10.01 8.74 -2.56
CA VAL A 93 -9.77 8.15 -3.88
C VAL A 93 -9.24 6.73 -3.81
N ARG A 94 -8.65 6.33 -2.67
CA ARG A 94 -8.08 5.01 -2.45
C ARG A 94 -8.10 4.63 -0.98
N LEU A 95 -8.27 3.32 -0.70
CA LEU A 95 -8.31 2.73 0.63
C LEU A 95 -7.56 1.40 0.62
N ASP A 96 -6.48 1.29 1.39
CA ASP A 96 -5.76 0.05 1.61
C ASP A 96 -6.04 -0.44 3.03
N GLN A 97 -6.42 -1.72 3.15
CA GLN A 97 -6.97 -2.31 4.36
C GLN A 97 -6.25 -3.62 4.67
N TYR A 98 -5.72 -3.72 5.88
CA TYR A 98 -4.95 -4.86 6.36
C TYR A 98 -5.60 -5.41 7.61
N TYR A 99 -5.73 -6.74 7.70
CA TYR A 99 -6.42 -7.42 8.80
C TYR A 99 -5.58 -8.58 9.33
N SER A 100 -5.69 -8.83 10.64
CA SER A 100 -4.99 -9.95 11.27
C SER A 100 -5.65 -11.30 11.02
N ALA A 101 -6.94 -11.33 10.63
CA ALA A 101 -7.69 -12.55 10.38
C ALA A 101 -8.99 -12.25 9.61
N ALA A 102 -9.51 -13.25 8.91
CA ALA A 102 -10.71 -13.13 8.07
C ALA A 102 -11.97 -12.67 8.85
N HIS A 103 -12.13 -13.10 10.11
CA HIS A 103 -13.30 -12.73 10.93
C HIS A 103 -13.32 -11.24 11.34
N VAL A 104 -12.23 -10.51 11.12
CA VAL A 104 -12.13 -9.06 11.37
C VAL A 104 -12.81 -8.27 10.25
N VAL A 105 -12.91 -8.84 9.06
CA VAL A 105 -13.30 -8.13 7.83
C VAL A 105 -14.75 -7.67 7.85
N ASP A 106 -15.70 -8.55 8.20
CA ASP A 106 -17.13 -8.20 8.19
C ASP A 106 -17.49 -7.07 9.18
N PRO A 107 -17.07 -7.11 10.46
CA PRO A 107 -17.29 -6.00 11.40
C PRO A 107 -16.72 -4.68 10.90
N TYR A 108 -15.54 -4.72 10.27
CA TYR A 108 -14.92 -3.54 9.66
C TYR A 108 -15.75 -3.04 8.45
N HIS A 109 -16.18 -3.93 7.55
CA HIS A 109 -16.98 -3.55 6.38
C HIS A 109 -18.31 -2.92 6.76
N GLU A 110 -18.93 -3.30 7.87
CA GLU A 110 -20.13 -2.65 8.38
C GLU A 110 -19.86 -1.17 8.68
N VAL A 111 -18.85 -0.89 9.49
CA VAL A 111 -18.47 0.49 9.86
C VAL A 111 -18.01 1.28 8.63
N ARG A 112 -17.25 0.66 7.73
CA ARG A 112 -16.80 1.30 6.48
C ARG A 112 -17.98 1.78 5.64
N ARG A 113 -19.02 0.95 5.48
CA ARG A 113 -20.24 1.34 4.73
C ARG A 113 -20.96 2.50 5.39
N GLU A 114 -21.07 2.49 6.71
CA GLU A 114 -21.65 3.59 7.49
C GLU A 114 -20.84 4.88 7.33
N PHE A 115 -19.52 4.78 7.44
CA PHE A 115 -18.61 5.93 7.31
C PHE A 115 -18.68 6.57 5.93
N PHE A 116 -18.55 5.80 4.86
CA PHE A 116 -18.51 6.35 3.49
C PHE A 116 -19.89 6.68 2.92
N ALA A 117 -20.99 6.20 3.51
CA ALA A 117 -22.37 6.55 3.10
C ALA A 117 -22.60 6.47 1.59
N GLY A 118 -22.11 5.39 0.95
CA GLY A 118 -22.27 5.15 -0.50
C GLY A 118 -21.11 5.57 -1.38
N HIS A 119 -20.16 6.39 -0.91
CA HIS A 119 -18.92 6.71 -1.61
C HIS A 119 -17.79 5.80 -1.11
N ILE A 120 -17.84 4.49 -1.34
CA ILE A 120 -16.72 3.62 -0.98
C ILE A 120 -15.71 3.65 -2.14
N PRO A 121 -14.48 4.17 -1.92
CA PRO A 121 -13.46 4.29 -2.96
C PRO A 121 -12.91 2.93 -3.39
N PRO A 122 -12.09 2.85 -4.45
CA PRO A 122 -11.29 1.68 -4.76
C PRO A 122 -10.52 1.21 -3.52
N SER A 123 -10.67 -0.06 -3.20
CA SER A 123 -10.07 -0.63 -2.00
C SER A 123 -9.34 -1.94 -2.28
N THR A 124 -8.36 -2.23 -1.43
CA THR A 124 -7.56 -3.46 -1.41
C THR A 124 -7.61 -4.02 -0.01
N SER A 125 -7.82 -5.34 0.14
CA SER A 125 -8.01 -5.99 1.43
C SER A 125 -7.14 -7.24 1.56
N ASN A 126 -6.21 -7.24 2.51
CA ASN A 126 -5.24 -8.32 2.69
C ASN A 126 -5.12 -8.75 4.15
N LEU A 127 -4.77 -10.02 4.36
CA LEU A 127 -4.49 -10.56 5.69
C LEU A 127 -2.97 -10.53 5.96
N HIS A 128 -2.60 -10.06 7.16
CA HIS A 128 -1.25 -10.04 7.69
C HIS A 128 -1.24 -10.50 9.14
N GLN A 129 -0.15 -11.16 9.59
CA GLN A 129 -0.14 -11.80 10.91
C GLN A 129 -0.06 -10.80 12.05
N LYS A 130 0.75 -9.75 11.89
CA LYS A 130 1.02 -8.79 12.96
C LYS A 130 1.11 -7.36 12.47
N PHE A 131 0.75 -6.49 13.37
CA PHE A 131 0.85 -5.04 13.26
C PHE A 131 1.70 -4.49 14.42
N LEU A 132 2.05 -3.21 14.33
CA LEU A 132 2.96 -2.59 15.27
C LEU A 132 2.48 -2.59 16.74
N LEU A 133 1.17 -2.43 16.97
CA LEU A 133 0.64 -2.41 18.33
C LEU A 133 0.12 -3.78 18.76
N ALA A 134 0.45 -4.13 20.01
CA ALA A 134 -0.12 -5.32 20.63
C ALA A 134 -1.66 -5.24 20.67
N GLY A 135 -2.31 -6.33 20.20
CA GLY A 135 -3.76 -6.40 20.15
C GLY A 135 -4.42 -5.66 18.99
N GLN A 136 -3.70 -5.01 18.12
CA GLN A 136 -4.21 -4.43 16.87
C GLN A 136 -4.69 -5.55 15.93
N ALA A 137 -5.91 -5.42 15.41
CA ALA A 137 -6.49 -6.40 14.50
C ALA A 137 -6.64 -5.87 13.07
N MET A 138 -6.54 -4.57 12.87
CA MET A 138 -6.63 -3.94 11.55
C MET A 138 -5.76 -2.70 11.43
N GLU A 139 -5.34 -2.41 10.20
CA GLU A 139 -4.70 -1.16 9.83
C GLU A 139 -5.28 -0.64 8.52
N VAL A 140 -5.49 0.67 8.42
CA VAL A 140 -6.04 1.29 7.23
C VAL A 140 -5.20 2.49 6.82
N GLN A 141 -5.05 2.63 5.51
CA GLN A 141 -4.42 3.78 4.88
C GLN A 141 -5.36 4.32 3.81
N LEU A 142 -5.40 5.63 3.65
CA LEU A 142 -6.19 6.24 2.59
C LEU A 142 -5.46 7.39 1.89
N ILE A 143 -5.95 7.70 0.71
CA ILE A 143 -5.59 8.88 -0.06
C ILE A 143 -6.87 9.62 -0.37
N ALA A 144 -6.89 10.93 -0.14
CA ALA A 144 -8.00 11.79 -0.45
C ALA A 144 -7.55 13.00 -1.29
N ALA A 145 -8.47 13.49 -2.11
CA ALA A 145 -8.30 14.75 -2.83
C ALA A 145 -8.74 15.92 -1.95
N VAL A 146 -8.01 17.04 -2.01
CA VAL A 146 -8.54 18.34 -1.61
C VAL A 146 -9.28 18.88 -2.81
N PRO A 147 -10.63 18.97 -2.77
CA PRO A 147 -11.42 19.23 -3.95
C PRO A 147 -11.18 20.62 -4.53
N GLY A 148 -11.19 20.70 -5.86
CA GLY A 148 -11.03 21.94 -6.61
C GLY A 148 -11.55 21.77 -8.04
N GLU A 149 -11.38 22.80 -8.86
CA GLU A 149 -11.76 22.74 -10.27
C GLU A 149 -10.99 21.62 -10.98
N GLY A 150 -11.73 20.72 -11.66
CA GLY A 150 -11.16 19.58 -12.37
C GLY A 150 -10.53 18.50 -11.47
N PHE A 151 -10.60 18.64 -10.13
CA PHE A 151 -9.96 17.72 -9.19
C PHE A 151 -10.97 17.25 -8.13
N ARG A 152 -11.87 16.36 -8.58
CA ARG A 152 -12.88 15.71 -7.75
C ARG A 152 -12.96 14.23 -8.10
N PRO A 153 -13.19 13.34 -7.12
CA PRO A 153 -13.40 11.93 -7.38
C PRO A 153 -14.64 11.66 -8.22
N VAL A 154 -14.50 10.80 -9.23
CA VAL A 154 -15.61 10.29 -10.04
C VAL A 154 -15.53 8.77 -10.05
N GLN A 155 -16.56 8.09 -9.53
CA GLN A 155 -16.66 6.64 -9.48
C GLN A 155 -17.11 6.07 -10.83
N HIS A 156 -16.51 4.94 -11.23
CA HIS A 156 -16.90 4.17 -12.40
C HIS A 156 -17.18 2.73 -11.99
N ARG A 157 -18.33 2.19 -12.42
CA ARG A 157 -18.79 0.84 -12.08
C ARG A 157 -19.12 0.06 -13.36
N PRO A 158 -18.10 -0.37 -14.13
CA PRO A 158 -18.34 -1.13 -15.36
C PRO A 158 -18.99 -2.48 -15.06
N ALA A 159 -19.92 -2.89 -15.89
CA ALA A 159 -20.63 -4.17 -15.74
C ALA A 159 -19.68 -5.39 -15.84
N SER A 160 -18.54 -5.22 -16.52
CA SER A 160 -17.48 -6.23 -16.62
C SER A 160 -16.73 -6.50 -15.31
N LEU A 161 -16.87 -5.63 -14.31
CA LEU A 161 -16.22 -5.74 -13.00
C LEU A 161 -17.25 -5.70 -11.87
N PRO A 162 -18.03 -6.78 -11.71
CA PRO A 162 -18.97 -6.86 -10.60
C PRO A 162 -18.23 -6.85 -9.26
N VAL A 163 -18.88 -6.28 -8.25
CA VAL A 163 -18.36 -6.16 -6.89
C VAL A 163 -19.26 -6.93 -5.95
N HIS A 164 -18.69 -7.54 -4.93
CA HIS A 164 -19.47 -8.16 -3.85
C HIS A 164 -20.46 -7.17 -3.24
N ALA A 165 -21.72 -7.55 -3.11
CA ALA A 165 -22.79 -6.70 -2.58
C ALA A 165 -22.49 -6.17 -1.17
N THR A 166 -21.86 -7.01 -0.33
CA THR A 166 -21.45 -6.64 1.04
C THR A 166 -20.23 -5.72 1.08
N SER A 167 -19.43 -5.66 0.02
CA SER A 167 -18.23 -4.83 -0.06
C SER A 167 -18.50 -3.42 -0.59
N GLY A 168 -19.25 -3.30 -1.70
CA GLY A 168 -19.80 -2.03 -2.22
C GLY A 168 -18.79 -1.00 -2.73
N TYR A 169 -17.50 -1.33 -2.82
CA TYR A 169 -16.46 -0.39 -3.31
C TYR A 169 -16.62 -0.05 -4.79
N SER A 170 -15.95 1.00 -5.24
CA SER A 170 -15.87 1.34 -6.66
C SER A 170 -14.71 0.60 -7.32
N PRO A 171 -14.92 -0.19 -8.38
CA PRO A 171 -13.82 -0.87 -9.07
C PRO A 171 -12.80 0.09 -9.66
N VAL A 172 -13.26 1.24 -10.15
CA VAL A 172 -12.45 2.27 -10.78
C VAL A 172 -12.90 3.65 -10.31
N LEU A 173 -11.97 4.56 -10.09
CA LEU A 173 -12.23 5.95 -9.73
C LEU A 173 -11.23 6.86 -10.44
N THR A 174 -11.69 8.00 -10.93
CA THR A 174 -10.83 9.06 -11.48
C THR A 174 -10.80 10.28 -10.58
N CYS A 175 -9.64 10.93 -10.47
CA CYS A 175 -9.50 12.24 -9.84
C CYS A 175 -8.40 13.04 -10.55
N GLY A 176 -8.78 14.15 -11.19
CA GLY A 176 -7.85 14.85 -12.07
C GLY A 176 -7.34 13.93 -13.18
N ASP A 177 -6.04 13.89 -13.36
CA ASP A 177 -5.36 13.04 -14.34
C ASP A 177 -5.15 11.59 -13.88
N TYR A 178 -5.50 11.26 -12.63
CA TYR A 178 -5.23 9.94 -12.05
C TYR A 178 -6.45 9.00 -12.13
N VAL A 179 -6.15 7.72 -12.30
CA VAL A 179 -7.10 6.61 -12.29
C VAL A 179 -6.67 5.61 -11.24
N PHE A 180 -7.56 5.32 -10.30
CA PHE A 180 -7.35 4.35 -9.23
C PHE A 180 -8.17 3.10 -9.53
N VAL A 181 -7.53 1.93 -9.58
CA VAL A 181 -8.18 0.64 -9.75
C VAL A 181 -8.07 -0.12 -8.44
N ALA A 182 -9.21 -0.62 -7.94
CA ALA A 182 -9.29 -1.44 -6.73
C ALA A 182 -8.48 -2.73 -6.86
N GLY A 183 -8.17 -3.37 -5.75
CA GLY A 183 -7.58 -4.70 -5.71
C GLY A 183 -8.41 -5.68 -6.53
N GLN A 184 -7.74 -6.38 -7.45
CA GLN A 184 -8.34 -7.37 -8.34
C GLN A 184 -7.74 -8.74 -8.05
N THR A 185 -8.61 -9.71 -7.85
CA THR A 185 -8.28 -11.11 -7.58
C THR A 185 -8.78 -12.01 -8.72
N SER A 186 -8.36 -13.25 -8.71
CA SER A 186 -8.79 -14.30 -9.63
C SER A 186 -10.15 -14.95 -9.26
N GLU A 187 -10.90 -14.32 -8.35
CA GLU A 187 -12.17 -14.81 -7.84
C GLU A 187 -13.26 -14.91 -8.90
N ALA A 188 -14.09 -15.97 -8.81
CA ALA A 188 -15.21 -16.28 -9.71
C ALA A 188 -16.50 -15.48 -9.39
N LEU A 189 -16.42 -14.14 -9.38
CA LEU A 189 -17.58 -13.27 -9.09
C LEU A 189 -18.69 -13.36 -10.14
N VAL A 190 -18.35 -13.63 -11.39
CA VAL A 190 -19.31 -13.70 -12.51
C VAL A 190 -19.88 -15.11 -12.64
N THR A 191 -19.01 -16.09 -12.76
CA THR A 191 -19.40 -17.47 -13.04
C THR A 191 -19.98 -18.17 -11.81
N ARG A 192 -19.48 -17.82 -10.61
CA ARG A 192 -19.79 -18.47 -9.33
C ARG A 192 -19.54 -19.99 -9.34
N GLU A 193 -18.66 -20.44 -10.23
CA GLU A 193 -18.29 -21.85 -10.39
C GLU A 193 -17.07 -22.21 -9.53
N GLY A 194 -17.21 -22.08 -8.22
CA GLY A 194 -16.14 -22.33 -7.26
C GLY A 194 -15.41 -21.03 -6.85
N PRO A 195 -14.34 -21.13 -6.06
CA PRO A 195 -13.67 -19.96 -5.50
C PRO A 195 -12.89 -19.15 -6.55
N LEU A 196 -12.18 -19.81 -7.47
CA LEU A 196 -11.48 -19.17 -8.58
C LEU A 196 -12.29 -19.27 -9.88
N ASP A 197 -12.13 -18.27 -10.73
CA ASP A 197 -12.66 -18.32 -12.10
C ASP A 197 -12.09 -19.55 -12.85
N PRO A 198 -12.91 -20.25 -13.66
CA PRO A 198 -12.43 -21.39 -14.44
C PRO A 198 -11.19 -21.12 -15.30
N GLN A 199 -11.03 -19.88 -15.79
CA GLN A 199 -9.87 -19.48 -16.59
C GLN A 199 -8.60 -19.21 -15.74
N ALA A 200 -8.76 -18.98 -14.45
CA ALA A 200 -7.66 -18.70 -13.53
C ALA A 200 -7.14 -19.95 -12.82
N ARG A 201 -7.78 -21.11 -12.96
CA ARG A 201 -7.42 -22.34 -12.23
C ARG A 201 -6.85 -23.41 -13.14
N MET A 202 -6.13 -24.32 -12.52
CA MET A 202 -5.70 -25.55 -13.20
C MET A 202 -6.91 -26.33 -13.72
N PRO A 203 -6.82 -26.93 -14.92
CA PRO A 203 -7.87 -27.81 -15.42
C PRO A 203 -8.18 -28.92 -14.42
N ALA A 204 -9.46 -29.25 -14.27
CA ALA A 204 -9.89 -30.28 -13.34
C ALA A 204 -9.19 -31.62 -13.60
N GLY A 205 -8.70 -32.25 -12.55
CA GLY A 205 -7.99 -33.55 -12.64
C GLY A 205 -6.53 -33.47 -13.10
N HIS A 206 -5.97 -32.26 -13.35
CA HIS A 206 -4.58 -32.11 -13.72
C HIS A 206 -3.73 -31.63 -12.55
N LEU A 207 -2.58 -32.26 -12.32
CA LEU A 207 -1.61 -31.88 -11.28
C LEU A 207 -0.51 -30.98 -11.83
N TRP A 208 -0.23 -30.97 -13.14
CA TRP A 208 0.90 -30.28 -13.77
C TRP A 208 0.61 -29.75 -15.17
N LYS A 209 -0.58 -29.33 -15.48
CA LYS A 209 -0.96 -28.72 -16.77
C LYS A 209 -1.03 -27.22 -16.72
N GLY A 210 -0.14 -26.60 -15.95
CA GLY A 210 0.00 -25.15 -15.77
C GLY A 210 0.69 -24.81 -14.46
N THR A 211 0.97 -23.56 -14.26
CA THR A 211 1.49 -23.02 -13.01
C THR A 211 0.40 -22.10 -12.43
N PRO A 212 -0.17 -22.41 -11.26
CA PRO A 212 -1.32 -21.68 -10.73
C PRO A 212 -1.15 -20.17 -10.74
N ILE A 213 -0.04 -19.65 -10.20
CA ILE A 213 0.19 -18.19 -10.16
C ILE A 213 0.27 -17.56 -11.55
N LYS A 214 0.79 -18.27 -12.58
CA LYS A 214 0.82 -17.74 -13.96
C LYS A 214 -0.59 -17.61 -14.52
N LEU A 215 -1.46 -18.60 -14.27
CA LEU A 215 -2.86 -18.57 -14.72
C LEU A 215 -3.63 -17.45 -14.02
N GLU A 216 -3.47 -17.31 -12.72
CA GLU A 216 -4.13 -16.25 -11.95
C GLU A 216 -3.63 -14.86 -12.33
N THR A 217 -2.32 -14.67 -12.52
CA THR A 217 -1.74 -13.39 -12.92
C THR A 217 -2.24 -12.97 -14.30
N ASP A 218 -2.19 -13.89 -15.28
CA ASP A 218 -2.67 -13.62 -16.65
C ASP A 218 -4.17 -13.29 -16.64
N PHE A 219 -4.98 -14.06 -15.88
CA PHE A 219 -6.40 -13.79 -15.71
C PHE A 219 -6.68 -12.42 -15.10
N VAL A 220 -6.02 -12.07 -13.98
CA VAL A 220 -6.22 -10.78 -13.32
C VAL A 220 -5.88 -9.63 -14.27
N ILE A 221 -4.79 -9.74 -15.02
CA ILE A 221 -4.39 -8.69 -15.97
C ILE A 221 -5.39 -8.61 -17.14
N GLU A 222 -5.69 -9.75 -17.81
CA GLU A 222 -6.51 -9.76 -19.03
C GLU A 222 -8.00 -9.55 -18.76
N ARG A 223 -8.52 -10.08 -17.64
CA ARG A 223 -9.97 -10.11 -17.37
C ARG A 223 -10.42 -9.10 -16.33
N LYS A 224 -9.49 -8.46 -15.62
CA LYS A 224 -9.83 -7.48 -14.57
C LYS A 224 -9.15 -6.13 -14.82
N LEU A 225 -7.83 -6.07 -14.87
CA LEU A 225 -7.11 -4.79 -15.00
C LEU A 225 -7.32 -4.12 -16.36
N LYS A 226 -7.17 -4.87 -17.47
CA LYS A 226 -7.39 -4.30 -18.81
C LYS A 226 -8.82 -3.78 -18.96
N PRO A 227 -9.91 -4.55 -18.67
CA PRO A 227 -11.28 -4.03 -18.73
C PRO A 227 -11.52 -2.83 -17.82
N ALA A 228 -10.89 -2.78 -16.62
CA ALA A 228 -10.98 -1.61 -15.74
C ALA A 228 -10.43 -0.35 -16.42
N LEU A 229 -9.26 -0.46 -17.03
CA LEU A 229 -8.58 0.64 -17.72
C LEU A 229 -9.31 1.04 -19.01
N GLU A 230 -9.76 0.08 -19.80
CA GLU A 230 -10.50 0.27 -21.05
C GLU A 230 -11.81 1.06 -20.86
N THR A 231 -12.44 0.96 -19.68
CA THR A 231 -13.61 1.79 -19.31
C THR A 231 -13.35 3.29 -19.52
N LEU A 232 -12.09 3.71 -19.45
CA LEU A 232 -11.64 5.10 -19.59
C LEU A 232 -10.78 5.31 -20.86
N GLY A 233 -10.71 4.33 -21.75
CA GLY A 233 -9.84 4.36 -22.93
C GLY A 233 -8.34 4.24 -22.61
N ASN A 234 -8.00 3.81 -21.39
CA ASN A 234 -6.63 3.56 -20.95
C ASN A 234 -6.16 2.15 -21.33
N THR A 235 -4.84 1.95 -21.30
CA THR A 235 -4.18 0.66 -21.45
C THR A 235 -3.22 0.42 -20.28
N LEU A 236 -2.51 -0.69 -20.28
CA LEU A 236 -1.47 -0.95 -19.29
C LEU A 236 -0.28 0.02 -19.37
N ALA A 237 -0.07 0.68 -20.51
CA ALA A 237 1.02 1.65 -20.68
C ALA A 237 0.90 2.87 -19.77
N GLU A 238 -0.32 3.26 -19.42
CA GLU A 238 -0.57 4.39 -18.54
C GLU A 238 -0.45 4.06 -17.05
N VAL A 239 -0.25 2.79 -16.67
CA VAL A 239 -0.08 2.39 -15.26
C VAL A 239 1.26 2.93 -14.74
N VAL A 240 1.21 3.69 -13.62
CA VAL A 240 2.38 4.33 -13.00
C VAL A 240 2.83 3.63 -11.72
N LYS A 241 1.88 3.06 -10.96
CA LYS A 241 2.14 2.31 -9.73
C LYS A 241 1.30 1.04 -9.70
N ALA A 242 1.91 -0.05 -9.24
CA ALA A 242 1.22 -1.30 -8.91
C ALA A 242 1.67 -1.79 -7.53
N GLN A 243 0.73 -2.22 -6.70
CA GLN A 243 1.00 -3.07 -5.55
C GLN A 243 0.44 -4.45 -5.84
N VAL A 244 1.29 -5.44 -5.70
CA VAL A 244 0.99 -6.85 -5.98
C VAL A 244 1.15 -7.61 -4.69
N TYR A 245 0.09 -8.23 -4.24
CA TYR A 245 0.07 -9.07 -3.06
C TYR A 245 0.09 -10.52 -3.49
N LEU A 246 1.06 -11.28 -2.98
CA LEU A 246 1.23 -12.70 -3.27
C LEU A 246 1.08 -13.51 -1.99
N ARG A 247 0.40 -14.64 -2.07
CA ARG A 247 0.25 -15.54 -0.93
C ARG A 247 1.54 -16.27 -0.58
N ASP A 248 2.39 -16.50 -1.57
CA ASP A 248 3.61 -17.29 -1.42
C ASP A 248 4.78 -16.59 -2.11
N ILE A 249 5.90 -16.46 -1.42
CA ILE A 249 7.11 -15.86 -1.96
C ILE A 249 7.68 -16.67 -3.14
N GLU A 250 7.48 -17.98 -3.14
CA GLU A 250 7.92 -18.87 -4.22
C GLU A 250 7.17 -18.59 -5.54
N ASP A 251 6.07 -17.87 -5.52
CA ASP A 251 5.35 -17.45 -6.72
C ASP A 251 6.02 -16.29 -7.48
N VAL A 252 6.95 -15.56 -6.85
CA VAL A 252 7.58 -14.36 -7.44
C VAL A 252 8.23 -14.61 -8.80
N PRO A 253 9.05 -15.65 -9.03
CA PRO A 253 9.65 -15.86 -10.34
C PRO A 253 8.62 -16.09 -11.45
N ALA A 254 7.62 -16.93 -11.17
CA ALA A 254 6.57 -17.26 -12.15
C ALA A 254 5.60 -16.07 -12.38
N PHE A 255 5.33 -15.26 -11.36
CA PHE A 255 4.63 -13.97 -11.50
C PHE A 255 5.41 -13.03 -12.43
N ASN A 256 6.71 -12.84 -12.19
CA ASN A 256 7.54 -11.92 -12.97
C ASN A 256 7.59 -12.28 -14.46
N GLU A 257 7.57 -13.57 -14.82
CA GLU A 257 7.52 -14.00 -16.23
C GLU A 257 6.22 -13.50 -16.91
N VAL A 258 5.08 -13.59 -16.25
CA VAL A 258 3.80 -13.11 -16.79
C VAL A 258 3.78 -11.58 -16.80
N TRP A 259 4.25 -10.95 -15.72
CA TRP A 259 4.31 -9.50 -15.60
C TRP A 259 5.12 -8.86 -16.71
N ALA A 260 6.32 -9.37 -16.97
CA ALA A 260 7.18 -8.89 -18.06
C ALA A 260 6.54 -9.03 -19.45
N LYS A 261 5.74 -10.08 -19.69
CA LYS A 261 4.99 -10.26 -20.94
C LYS A 261 3.95 -9.16 -21.15
N HIS A 262 3.26 -8.74 -20.05
CA HIS A 262 2.22 -7.71 -20.15
C HIS A 262 2.75 -6.28 -20.11
N PHE A 263 3.95 -6.07 -19.60
CA PHE A 263 4.63 -4.78 -19.51
C PHE A 263 6.00 -4.80 -20.23
N PRO A 264 6.02 -5.01 -21.56
CA PRO A 264 7.27 -5.21 -22.31
C PRO A 264 8.14 -3.95 -22.45
N GLY A 265 7.57 -2.77 -22.18
CA GLY A 265 8.26 -1.48 -22.33
C GLY A 265 8.67 -0.88 -20.99
N MET A 266 7.91 0.10 -20.55
CA MET A 266 8.10 0.79 -19.27
C MET A 266 7.08 0.27 -18.24
N PRO A 267 7.42 -0.74 -17.41
CA PRO A 267 6.52 -1.20 -16.37
C PRO A 267 6.21 -0.11 -15.35
N PRO A 268 5.17 -0.25 -14.53
CA PRO A 268 4.94 0.64 -13.40
C PRO A 268 5.98 0.45 -12.30
N ALA A 269 6.13 1.43 -11.42
CA ALA A 269 6.78 1.21 -10.14
C ALA A 269 5.99 0.15 -9.37
N THR A 270 6.61 -0.99 -9.08
CA THR A 270 5.93 -2.19 -8.57
C THR A 270 6.47 -2.57 -7.19
N THR A 271 5.56 -2.82 -6.25
CA THR A 271 5.88 -3.37 -4.92
C THR A 271 5.25 -4.76 -4.81
N LEU A 272 6.07 -5.79 -4.57
CA LEU A 272 5.61 -7.17 -4.32
C LEU A 272 5.58 -7.43 -2.82
N ILE A 273 4.40 -7.78 -2.30
CA ILE A 273 4.15 -7.94 -0.87
C ILE A 273 3.62 -9.34 -0.62
N THR A 274 4.21 -10.09 0.30
CA THR A 274 3.62 -11.38 0.72
C THR A 274 2.57 -11.18 1.80
N THR A 275 1.53 -12.01 1.74
CA THR A 275 0.42 -11.98 2.69
C THR A 275 0.44 -13.24 3.57
N SER A 276 -0.26 -13.20 4.70
CA SER A 276 -0.52 -14.38 5.51
C SER A 276 -1.56 -15.27 4.84
N THR A 277 -1.52 -16.57 5.08
CA THR A 277 -2.57 -17.50 4.59
C THR A 277 -3.85 -17.33 5.42
N PRO A 278 -5.05 -17.22 4.81
CA PRO A 278 -5.35 -17.39 3.39
C PRO A 278 -5.02 -16.18 2.48
N GLY A 279 -4.73 -15.02 3.01
CA GLY A 279 -4.26 -13.81 2.32
C GLY A 279 -5.36 -12.93 1.75
N PHE A 280 -6.35 -13.51 1.08
CA PHE A 280 -7.38 -12.80 0.30
C PHE A 280 -8.78 -13.29 0.65
N ILE A 281 -9.79 -12.61 0.10
CA ILE A 281 -11.20 -12.99 0.24
C ILE A 281 -11.48 -14.44 -0.25
N CYS A 282 -10.72 -14.88 -1.25
CA CYS A 282 -10.82 -16.25 -1.79
C CYS A 282 -9.66 -17.08 -1.25
N GLU A 283 -9.94 -18.12 -0.47
CA GLU A 283 -8.95 -19.01 0.12
C GLU A 283 -8.02 -19.66 -0.90
N ALA A 284 -8.52 -19.97 -2.09
CA ALA A 284 -7.73 -20.55 -3.18
C ALA A 284 -6.87 -19.52 -3.93
N GLY A 285 -7.16 -18.22 -3.79
CA GLY A 285 -6.48 -17.15 -4.50
C GLY A 285 -5.02 -17.00 -4.06
N ARG A 286 -4.14 -16.70 -5.00
CA ARG A 286 -2.70 -16.52 -4.79
C ARG A 286 -2.24 -15.08 -5.01
N ILE A 287 -3.09 -14.21 -5.61
CA ILE A 287 -2.70 -12.88 -6.03
C ILE A 287 -3.84 -11.88 -5.89
N GLU A 288 -3.50 -10.65 -5.50
CA GLU A 288 -4.31 -9.45 -5.65
C GLU A 288 -3.46 -8.32 -6.21
N ILE A 289 -3.97 -7.58 -7.19
CA ILE A 289 -3.26 -6.46 -7.82
C ILE A 289 -4.13 -5.21 -7.77
N ASN A 290 -3.60 -4.11 -7.26
CA ASN A 290 -4.19 -2.78 -7.43
C ASN A 290 -3.26 -1.88 -8.24
N THR A 291 -3.81 -0.87 -8.91
CA THR A 291 -3.01 0.03 -9.73
C THR A 291 -3.44 1.49 -9.63
N ILE A 292 -2.46 2.36 -9.87
CA ILE A 292 -2.69 3.77 -10.21
C ILE A 292 -2.19 4.00 -11.63
N SER A 293 -3.00 4.67 -12.44
CA SER A 293 -2.68 5.01 -13.82
C SER A 293 -2.88 6.50 -14.04
N LEU A 294 -2.32 7.04 -15.12
CA LEU A 294 -2.69 8.34 -15.64
C LEU A 294 -3.79 8.20 -16.69
N ARG A 295 -4.68 9.16 -16.79
CA ARG A 295 -5.67 9.19 -17.88
C ARG A 295 -4.95 9.36 -19.21
N ARG A 296 -5.30 8.54 -20.18
CA ARG A 296 -4.74 8.62 -21.52
C ARG A 296 -5.03 9.99 -22.14
N GLY A 297 -4.01 10.61 -22.70
CA GLY A 297 -4.12 11.94 -23.30
C GLY A 297 -4.10 13.10 -22.30
N SER A 298 -3.98 12.85 -20.99
CA SER A 298 -3.82 13.90 -19.98
C SER A 298 -2.52 14.69 -20.14
N ALA A 299 -2.46 15.86 -19.51
CA ALA A 299 -1.24 16.68 -19.48
C ALA A 299 -0.12 16.02 -18.71
N THR A 300 -0.46 15.33 -17.62
CA THR A 300 0.49 14.59 -16.79
C THR A 300 1.10 13.41 -17.55
N LYS A 301 2.41 13.26 -17.47
CA LYS A 301 3.16 12.20 -18.17
C LYS A 301 3.83 11.25 -17.21
N LYS A 302 3.85 9.97 -17.59
CA LYS A 302 4.65 8.92 -16.94
C LYS A 302 6.11 9.10 -17.32
N GLN A 303 7.00 9.26 -16.32
CA GLN A 303 8.44 9.43 -16.51
C GLN A 303 9.21 8.40 -15.69
N LEU A 304 10.11 7.68 -16.34
CA LEU A 304 11.04 6.79 -15.66
C LEU A 304 12.10 7.62 -14.93
N ILE A 305 12.30 7.34 -13.65
CA ILE A 305 13.40 7.86 -12.85
C ILE A 305 14.39 6.72 -12.63
N ASP A 306 15.58 6.88 -13.19
CA ASP A 306 16.69 5.94 -13.08
C ASP A 306 17.90 6.68 -12.47
N ALA A 307 18.30 6.27 -11.28
CA ALA A 307 19.45 6.78 -10.55
C ALA A 307 20.57 5.72 -10.40
N GLY A 308 20.48 4.60 -11.15
CA GLY A 308 21.41 3.48 -11.03
C GLY A 308 21.28 2.76 -9.67
N VAL A 309 20.07 2.72 -9.10
CA VAL A 309 19.78 2.02 -7.85
C VAL A 309 19.59 0.53 -8.18
N PRO A 310 20.27 -0.39 -7.48
CA PRO A 310 20.04 -1.81 -7.65
C PRO A 310 18.60 -2.21 -7.32
N MET A 311 18.03 -3.14 -8.09
CA MET A 311 16.68 -3.63 -7.90
C MET A 311 16.68 -5.15 -7.72
N PRO A 312 15.78 -5.70 -6.88
CA PRO A 312 15.78 -7.12 -6.56
C PRO A 312 15.38 -8.02 -7.73
N TYR A 313 14.63 -7.48 -8.71
CA TYR A 313 14.12 -8.28 -9.82
C TYR A 313 14.52 -7.68 -11.17
N ALA A 314 14.93 -8.54 -12.10
CA ALA A 314 15.29 -8.12 -13.46
C ALA A 314 14.10 -7.44 -14.15
N GLY A 315 14.37 -6.31 -14.83
CA GLY A 315 13.35 -5.54 -15.55
C GLY A 315 12.45 -4.68 -14.67
N GLN A 316 12.63 -4.68 -13.35
CA GLN A 316 11.92 -3.79 -12.45
C GLN A 316 12.43 -2.35 -12.59
N VAL A 317 11.54 -1.37 -12.73
CA VAL A 317 11.92 0.05 -12.70
C VAL A 317 12.19 0.51 -11.27
N GLN A 318 13.06 1.49 -11.10
CA GLN A 318 13.41 2.02 -9.78
C GLN A 318 12.31 2.93 -9.24
N ALA A 319 11.83 3.87 -10.06
CA ALA A 319 10.74 4.76 -9.70
C ALA A 319 10.06 5.34 -10.96
N ILE A 320 8.81 5.78 -10.79
CA ILE A 320 8.01 6.49 -11.79
C ILE A 320 7.57 7.83 -11.21
N LEU A 321 7.92 8.90 -11.91
CA LEU A 321 7.36 10.23 -11.68
C LEU A 321 6.09 10.40 -12.53
N ALA A 322 5.02 10.82 -11.87
CA ALA A 322 3.72 11.07 -12.48
C ALA A 322 3.13 12.34 -11.89
N GLY A 323 3.27 13.46 -12.58
CA GLY A 323 2.84 14.76 -12.07
C GLY A 323 3.60 15.18 -10.82
N ASP A 324 2.86 15.38 -9.74
CA ASP A 324 3.36 15.79 -8.43
C ASP A 324 3.69 14.61 -7.48
N LEU A 325 3.64 13.37 -7.99
CA LEU A 325 3.93 12.16 -7.20
C LEU A 325 5.06 11.34 -7.83
N LEU A 326 6.05 11.02 -7.03
CA LEU A 326 7.10 10.05 -7.33
C LEU A 326 6.77 8.74 -6.60
N PHE A 327 6.53 7.69 -7.36
CA PHE A 327 6.29 6.35 -6.86
C PHE A 327 7.57 5.52 -6.95
N LEU A 328 8.10 5.09 -5.84
CA LEU A 328 9.22 4.15 -5.82
C LEU A 328 8.67 2.73 -5.95
N SER A 329 9.43 1.84 -6.59
CA SER A 329 9.19 0.41 -6.45
C SER A 329 9.54 -0.07 -5.04
N GLY A 330 9.09 -1.25 -4.65
CA GLY A 330 9.45 -1.82 -3.36
C GLY A 330 10.98 -1.96 -3.26
N LEU A 331 11.59 -1.16 -2.39
CA LEU A 331 13.05 -1.13 -2.21
C LEU A 331 13.46 -2.10 -1.11
N MET A 332 14.47 -2.91 -1.40
CA MET A 332 15.19 -3.76 -0.46
C MET A 332 16.68 -3.46 -0.54
N ALA A 333 17.44 -3.83 0.48
CA ALA A 333 18.89 -3.56 0.53
C ALA A 333 19.65 -4.55 -0.33
N VAL A 334 19.68 -4.34 -1.65
CA VAL A 334 20.27 -5.26 -2.63
C VAL A 334 21.47 -4.65 -3.36
N ASP A 335 22.40 -5.51 -3.77
CA ASP A 335 23.51 -5.18 -4.66
C ASP A 335 23.09 -5.28 -6.14
N GLU A 336 24.05 -5.07 -7.06
CA GLU A 336 23.81 -5.13 -8.50
C GLU A 336 23.40 -6.52 -9.05
N HIS A 337 23.54 -7.56 -8.23
CA HIS A 337 23.11 -8.92 -8.55
C HIS A 337 21.73 -9.28 -7.99
N GLY A 338 21.09 -8.33 -7.27
CA GLY A 338 19.81 -8.54 -6.59
C GLY A 338 19.91 -9.35 -5.30
N ALA A 339 21.13 -9.61 -4.82
CA ALA A 339 21.38 -10.24 -3.52
C ALA A 339 21.44 -9.19 -2.40
N LEU A 340 21.25 -9.63 -1.14
CA LEU A 340 21.40 -8.72 0.00
C LEU A 340 22.80 -8.07 -0.03
N ALA A 341 22.87 -6.74 -0.04
CA ALA A 341 24.11 -5.97 -0.11
C ALA A 341 25.03 -6.28 1.09
N ALA A 342 26.34 -6.32 0.85
CA ALA A 342 27.31 -6.68 1.87
C ALA A 342 27.29 -5.72 3.07
N GLU A 343 27.17 -4.42 2.80
CA GLU A 343 27.09 -3.34 3.81
C GLU A 343 25.79 -3.34 4.61
N ALA A 344 24.75 -4.00 4.12
CA ALA A 344 23.47 -4.18 4.80
C ALA A 344 23.38 -5.49 5.62
N ARG A 345 24.49 -6.23 5.74
CA ARG A 345 24.58 -7.47 6.52
C ARG A 345 25.25 -7.20 7.88
N ILE A 346 24.78 -7.94 8.88
CA ILE A 346 25.48 -8.00 10.16
C ILE A 346 26.83 -8.70 9.95
N ASP A 347 27.92 -8.12 10.47
CA ASP A 347 29.25 -8.77 10.46
C ASP A 347 29.17 -10.11 11.22
N PRO A 348 29.37 -11.26 10.56
CA PRO A 348 29.27 -12.57 11.21
C PRO A 348 30.29 -12.77 12.34
N ARG A 349 31.35 -11.96 12.39
CA ARG A 349 32.32 -11.97 13.49
C ARG A 349 31.82 -11.22 14.72
N ARG A 350 30.75 -10.41 14.57
CA ARG A 350 30.16 -9.56 15.62
C ARG A 350 28.64 -9.60 15.56
N PRO A 351 28.01 -10.79 15.63
CA PRO A 351 26.59 -10.97 15.37
C PRO A 351 25.68 -10.22 16.35
N TYR A 352 26.19 -9.88 17.52
CA TYR A 352 25.44 -9.19 18.58
C TYR A 352 25.60 -7.65 18.57
N PHE A 353 26.41 -7.10 17.65
CA PHE A 353 26.71 -5.66 17.59
C PHE A 353 26.08 -4.97 16.37
N GLY A 354 25.10 -5.57 15.75
CA GLY A 354 24.38 -5.02 14.63
C GLY A 354 22.90 -5.31 14.69
N ASP A 355 22.11 -4.48 14.06
CA ASP A 355 20.68 -4.68 13.84
C ASP A 355 20.44 -4.72 12.32
N ALA A 356 19.93 -5.87 11.84
CA ALA A 356 19.71 -6.08 10.41
C ALA A 356 18.71 -5.09 9.83
N ALA A 357 17.61 -4.80 10.55
CA ALA A 357 16.60 -3.87 10.09
C ALA A 357 17.15 -2.44 10.02
N GLN A 358 18.01 -2.05 10.98
CA GLN A 358 18.67 -0.74 10.95
C GLN A 358 19.61 -0.60 9.74
N LEU A 359 20.53 -1.55 9.54
CA LEU A 359 21.50 -1.51 8.44
C LEU A 359 20.80 -1.52 7.08
N GLN A 360 19.78 -2.38 6.93
CA GLN A 360 19.04 -2.46 5.68
C GLN A 360 18.19 -1.22 5.42
N THR A 361 17.57 -0.65 6.46
CA THR A 361 16.80 0.60 6.31
C THR A 361 17.70 1.76 5.92
N ASP A 362 18.87 1.91 6.55
CA ASP A 362 19.87 2.93 6.23
C ASP A 362 20.30 2.85 4.76
N TYR A 363 20.63 1.62 4.30
CA TYR A 363 20.97 1.37 2.90
C TYR A 363 19.82 1.76 1.96
N ILE A 364 18.58 1.32 2.24
CA ILE A 364 17.39 1.61 1.42
C ILE A 364 17.14 3.12 1.35
N LEU A 365 17.21 3.82 2.48
CA LEU A 365 16.98 5.27 2.53
C LEU A 365 18.04 6.04 1.73
N THR A 366 19.30 5.62 1.78
CA THR A 366 20.37 6.16 0.92
C THR A 366 20.01 6.01 -0.57
N GLN A 367 19.50 4.85 -1.00
CA GLN A 367 19.06 4.66 -2.38
C GLN A 367 17.82 5.50 -2.72
N ALA A 368 16.87 5.62 -1.78
CA ALA A 368 15.69 6.47 -1.96
C ALA A 368 16.05 7.95 -2.13
N GLU A 369 17.03 8.46 -1.39
CA GLU A 369 17.55 9.84 -1.55
C GLU A 369 18.12 10.08 -2.94
N ARG A 370 18.84 9.10 -3.51
CA ARG A 370 19.36 9.20 -4.88
C ARG A 370 18.22 9.32 -5.90
N LEU A 371 17.15 8.51 -5.73
CA LEU A 371 15.96 8.58 -6.57
C LEU A 371 15.22 9.91 -6.43
N CYS A 372 15.04 10.39 -5.20
CA CYS A 372 14.44 11.69 -4.94
C CYS A 372 15.22 12.82 -5.60
N SER A 373 16.56 12.85 -5.41
CA SER A 373 17.43 13.84 -6.03
C SER A 373 17.35 13.82 -7.56
N LYS A 374 17.31 12.63 -8.15
CA LYS A 374 17.16 12.44 -9.61
C LYS A 374 15.82 12.96 -10.12
N ALA A 375 14.76 12.86 -9.32
CA ALA A 375 13.43 13.37 -9.62
C ALA A 375 13.24 14.86 -9.29
N GLY A 376 14.25 15.54 -8.76
CA GLY A 376 14.18 16.96 -8.37
C GLY A 376 13.42 17.22 -7.07
N THR A 377 13.37 16.25 -6.17
CA THR A 377 12.74 16.35 -4.85
C THR A 377 13.67 15.86 -3.73
N SER A 378 13.15 15.68 -2.54
CA SER A 378 13.88 15.21 -1.35
C SER A 378 13.09 14.10 -0.66
N LEU A 379 13.81 13.20 0.03
CA LEU A 379 13.21 12.19 0.90
C LEU A 379 12.36 12.84 2.02
N ALA A 380 12.68 14.05 2.44
CA ALA A 380 11.89 14.83 3.40
C ALA A 380 10.44 15.09 2.93
N ASN A 381 10.18 14.98 1.62
CA ASN A 381 8.87 15.12 1.01
C ASN A 381 8.09 13.80 0.95
N VAL A 382 8.47 12.80 1.76
CA VAL A 382 7.74 11.54 1.87
C VAL A 382 6.33 11.79 2.37
N VAL A 383 5.35 11.30 1.61
CA VAL A 383 3.91 11.42 1.95
C VAL A 383 3.29 10.09 2.37
N ARG A 384 3.95 8.98 2.06
CA ARG A 384 3.56 7.64 2.46
C ARG A 384 4.80 6.75 2.57
N ALA A 385 5.04 6.19 3.75
CA ALA A 385 6.14 5.28 4.05
C ALA A 385 5.58 3.95 4.58
N GLN A 386 5.34 2.98 3.69
CA GLN A 386 4.96 1.62 4.10
C GLN A 386 6.23 0.80 4.35
N GLN A 387 6.28 0.17 5.50
CA GLN A 387 7.36 -0.72 5.92
C GLN A 387 6.82 -2.14 6.06
N PHE A 388 7.41 -3.08 5.34
CA PHE A 388 7.10 -4.50 5.41
C PHE A 388 8.29 -5.21 6.05
N HIS A 389 8.09 -5.71 7.25
CA HIS A 389 9.10 -6.39 8.06
C HIS A 389 8.89 -7.89 8.05
N THR A 390 9.96 -8.67 8.00
CA THR A 390 9.86 -10.12 8.26
C THR A 390 9.72 -10.43 9.76
N ASP A 391 10.12 -9.48 10.62
CA ASP A 391 9.90 -9.50 12.06
C ASP A 391 9.81 -8.07 12.57
N LEU A 392 8.68 -7.70 13.16
CA LEU A 392 8.45 -6.36 13.75
C LEU A 392 9.33 -6.07 14.98
N ALA A 393 10.01 -7.06 15.56
CA ALA A 393 11.04 -6.81 16.58
C ALA A 393 12.16 -5.90 16.04
N GLY A 394 12.43 -5.91 14.73
CA GLY A 394 13.38 -5.02 14.07
C GLY A 394 12.90 -3.58 13.86
N PHE A 395 11.64 -3.25 14.20
CA PHE A 395 11.08 -1.91 13.95
C PHE A 395 11.89 -0.77 14.59
N ASN A 396 12.39 -0.97 15.82
CA ASN A 396 13.18 0.05 16.50
C ASN A 396 14.50 0.37 15.76
N GLY A 397 15.17 -0.65 15.24
CA GLY A 397 16.38 -0.47 14.42
C GLY A 397 16.06 0.31 13.14
N ALA A 398 15.00 -0.06 12.43
CA ALA A 398 14.54 0.67 11.26
C ALA A 398 14.21 2.13 11.59
N TRP A 399 13.53 2.38 12.72
CA TRP A 399 13.21 3.73 13.18
C TRP A 399 14.46 4.57 13.45
N GLN A 400 15.51 4.00 14.04
CA GLN A 400 16.79 4.69 14.26
C GLN A 400 17.41 5.14 12.93
N ALA A 401 17.39 4.30 11.90
CA ALA A 401 17.84 4.69 10.57
C ALA A 401 17.02 5.85 10.00
N TRP A 402 15.69 5.81 10.11
CA TRP A 402 14.82 6.93 9.71
C TRP A 402 15.19 8.23 10.40
N GLN A 403 15.47 8.21 11.71
CA GLN A 403 15.87 9.40 12.46
C GLN A 403 17.24 9.95 12.08
N GLN A 404 18.14 9.11 11.55
CA GLN A 404 19.43 9.55 11.02
C GLN A 404 19.26 10.30 9.69
N HIS A 405 18.42 9.82 8.79
CA HIS A 405 18.15 10.46 7.50
C HIS A 405 17.22 11.68 7.61
N LEU A 406 16.22 11.65 8.49
CA LEU A 406 15.20 12.69 8.67
C LEU A 406 15.07 13.09 10.15
N PRO A 407 16.09 13.71 10.74
CA PRO A 407 16.11 14.04 12.16
C PRO A 407 14.99 15.01 12.53
N GLY A 408 14.20 14.66 13.53
CA GLY A 408 13.11 15.50 14.04
C GLY A 408 11.86 15.58 13.15
N GLN A 409 11.83 14.88 12.02
CA GLN A 409 10.66 14.86 11.14
C GLN A 409 9.60 13.86 11.62
N HIS A 410 8.34 14.30 11.65
CA HIS A 410 7.19 13.42 11.84
C HIS A 410 6.90 12.65 10.53
N LEU A 411 6.94 11.32 10.57
CA LEU A 411 6.84 10.47 9.39
C LEU A 411 5.44 9.88 9.23
N PRO A 412 4.87 9.87 8.02
CA PRO A 412 3.61 9.18 7.72
C PRO A 412 3.91 7.69 7.44
N PHE A 413 4.13 6.90 8.49
CA PHE A 413 4.54 5.51 8.35
C PHE A 413 3.47 4.48 8.74
N SER A 414 3.63 3.31 8.20
CA SER A 414 2.96 2.05 8.53
C SER A 414 4.03 0.98 8.69
N ALA A 415 3.85 0.04 9.60
CA ALA A 415 4.75 -1.09 9.76
C ALA A 415 3.95 -2.38 9.96
N ILE A 416 4.14 -3.33 9.05
CA ILE A 416 3.38 -4.57 8.95
C ILE A 416 4.36 -5.75 8.86
N GLU A 417 4.07 -6.84 9.59
CA GLU A 417 4.83 -8.07 9.47
C GLU A 417 4.33 -8.90 8.28
N VAL A 418 5.27 -9.33 7.46
CA VAL A 418 5.04 -10.18 6.28
C VAL A 418 5.76 -11.52 6.44
N PRO A 419 5.21 -12.62 5.88
CA PRO A 419 5.83 -13.95 6.04
C PRO A 419 7.23 -14.06 5.46
N ALA A 420 7.50 -13.36 4.36
CA ALA A 420 8.78 -13.39 3.67
C ALA A 420 8.94 -12.16 2.75
N LEU A 421 10.18 -11.88 2.38
CA LEU A 421 10.56 -10.93 1.33
C LEU A 421 11.33 -11.66 0.23
N GLY A 422 11.30 -11.13 -0.99
CA GLY A 422 11.85 -11.80 -2.18
C GLY A 422 13.37 -11.92 -2.22
N VAL A 423 14.08 -11.35 -1.25
CA VAL A 423 15.54 -11.41 -1.15
C VAL A 423 15.93 -12.18 0.11
N PRO A 424 16.66 -13.31 0.00
CA PRO A 424 17.10 -14.06 1.16
C PRO A 424 17.90 -13.18 2.15
N GLY A 425 17.48 -13.17 3.42
CA GLY A 425 18.08 -12.35 4.46
C GLY A 425 17.59 -10.91 4.53
N ALA A 426 16.67 -10.49 3.65
CA ALA A 426 16.01 -9.20 3.78
C ALA A 426 15.11 -9.19 5.04
N ALA A 427 15.32 -8.21 5.90
CA ALA A 427 14.54 -7.98 7.12
C ALA A 427 13.41 -6.96 6.89
N ILE A 428 13.56 -6.10 5.88
CA ILE A 428 12.64 -5.00 5.60
C ILE A 428 12.58 -4.69 4.10
N MET A 429 11.40 -4.27 3.64
CA MET A 429 11.14 -3.62 2.36
C MET A 429 10.39 -2.32 2.59
N LEU A 430 10.75 -1.26 1.85
CA LEU A 430 10.06 0.03 1.89
C LEU A 430 9.30 0.29 0.59
N ASP A 431 8.03 0.68 0.70
CA ASP A 431 7.22 1.26 -0.38
C ASP A 431 7.00 2.75 -0.08
N LEU A 432 7.71 3.61 -0.81
CA LEU A 432 7.76 5.05 -0.55
C LEU A 432 7.09 5.82 -1.67
N TRP A 433 6.22 6.76 -1.28
CA TRP A 433 5.64 7.75 -2.19
C TRP A 433 6.08 9.13 -1.76
N ILE A 434 6.58 9.91 -2.71
CA ILE A 434 7.23 11.21 -2.45
C ILE A 434 6.47 12.28 -3.23
N TYR A 435 6.21 13.40 -2.60
CA TYR A 435 5.67 14.57 -3.29
C TYR A 435 6.76 15.33 -4.02
N VAL A 436 6.45 15.79 -5.22
CA VAL A 436 7.34 16.61 -6.06
C VAL A 436 6.68 17.98 -6.23
N PRO A 437 7.19 19.03 -5.58
CA PRO A 437 6.63 20.38 -5.58
C PRO A 437 6.55 21.04 -6.96
#